data_4bf91d9c48903ce8dbcb1b116ea14d95
#
_entry.id   4bf91d9c48903ce8dbcb1b116ea14d95
#
_cell.length_a   1.000
_cell.length_b   1.000
_cell.length_c   1.000
_cell.angle_alpha   90.00
_cell.angle_beta   90.00
_cell.angle_gamma   90.00
#
_symmetry.space_group_name_H-M   'P 1'
#
loop_
_entity.id
_entity.type
_entity.pdbx_description
1 polymer ?
#
loop_
_entity_poly.entity_id
_entity_poly.type
_entity_poly.pdbx_seq_one_letter_code
_entity_poly.pdbx_strand_id
1 'polypeptide(L)'
;MTNLPIIEKAKDELTAIFKDLHQNPELGFSEHRTAGIVTEKLKEYGVDEVHTGIAGTGVVGIIKSGEGSRRVGLRADMDALPIDELTNLDYTSKTPGVMHACGHDGHTTMLLGAAKHLAKTRNFNGIVVLIFQPAEEGLGGARGMLADGLFERFPCDEIYGMHNSPNGQPGKVSICKGTAMAGAAFFDITVQGKGSHAAMPHQSRDPLIIASDLVGSMQTILSRNVPPLDTCVLSITQIHSGSAYNVVPDTASMAGTIRYFKQDVCDLAEELSLIHI
;
A
#
# COMPACT_ATOMS: atom_id res chain seq x y z
N MET A 1 10.13 -28.72 -8.05
CA MET A 1 8.92 -28.14 -7.41
C MET A 1 7.79 -29.13 -7.66
N THR A 2 7.17 -29.67 -6.62
CA THR A 2 5.97 -30.50 -6.76
C THR A 2 4.82 -29.55 -7.11
N ASN A 3 4.40 -29.52 -8.38
CA ASN A 3 3.22 -28.80 -8.79
C ASN A 3 2.02 -29.36 -8.03
N LEU A 4 1.27 -28.50 -7.36
CA LEU A 4 0.03 -28.90 -6.70
C LEU A 4 -1.02 -29.23 -7.77
N PRO A 5 -1.50 -30.49 -7.92
CA PRO A 5 -2.35 -30.89 -9.05
C PRO A 5 -3.64 -30.05 -9.19
N ILE A 6 -4.15 -29.53 -8.07
CA ILE A 6 -5.36 -28.67 -8.08
C ILE A 6 -5.05 -27.32 -8.72
N ILE A 7 -3.90 -26.74 -8.40
CA ILE A 7 -3.47 -25.45 -8.96
C ILE A 7 -3.14 -25.60 -10.44
N GLU A 8 -2.48 -26.66 -10.84
CA GLU A 8 -2.19 -26.93 -12.26
C GLU A 8 -3.49 -27.04 -13.10
N LYS A 9 -4.50 -27.75 -12.55
CA LYS A 9 -5.82 -27.84 -13.22
C LYS A 9 -6.60 -26.52 -13.20
N ALA A 10 -6.31 -25.63 -12.28
CA ALA A 10 -6.96 -24.31 -12.15
C ALA A 10 -6.22 -23.20 -12.91
N LYS A 11 -5.12 -23.51 -13.60
CA LYS A 11 -4.26 -22.52 -14.25
C LYS A 11 -5.01 -21.58 -15.18
N ASP A 12 -5.82 -22.12 -16.06
CA ASP A 12 -6.55 -21.32 -17.04
C ASP A 12 -7.58 -20.42 -16.36
N GLU A 13 -8.30 -20.94 -15.37
CA GLU A 13 -9.25 -20.17 -14.55
C GLU A 13 -8.54 -19.03 -13.78
N LEU A 14 -7.44 -19.35 -13.09
CA LEU A 14 -6.67 -18.34 -12.34
C LEU A 14 -6.06 -17.29 -13.28
N THR A 15 -5.59 -17.70 -14.47
CA THR A 15 -5.10 -16.77 -15.48
C THR A 15 -6.23 -15.85 -15.99
N ALA A 16 -7.43 -16.39 -16.17
CA ALA A 16 -8.58 -15.59 -16.58
C ALA A 16 -8.97 -14.58 -15.50
N ILE A 17 -8.97 -14.97 -14.21
CA ILE A 17 -9.24 -14.07 -13.09
C ILE A 17 -8.18 -12.96 -13.04
N PHE A 18 -6.90 -13.31 -13.13
CA PHE A 18 -5.80 -12.33 -13.15
C PHE A 18 -5.97 -11.29 -14.25
N LYS A 19 -6.19 -11.73 -15.49
CA LYS A 19 -6.38 -10.84 -16.64
C LYS A 19 -7.63 -9.98 -16.50
N ASP A 20 -8.69 -10.51 -15.93
CA ASP A 20 -9.94 -9.79 -15.71
C ASP A 20 -9.78 -8.70 -14.64
N LEU A 21 -9.09 -8.98 -13.52
CA LEU A 21 -8.75 -7.99 -12.51
C LEU A 21 -7.83 -6.90 -13.09
N HIS A 22 -6.81 -7.30 -13.84
CA HIS A 22 -5.88 -6.37 -14.48
C HIS A 22 -6.58 -5.41 -15.44
N GLN A 23 -7.53 -5.91 -16.23
CA GLN A 23 -8.31 -5.10 -17.18
C GLN A 23 -9.30 -4.15 -16.52
N ASN A 24 -9.71 -4.40 -15.30
CA ASN A 24 -10.74 -3.64 -14.59
C ASN A 24 -10.25 -3.20 -13.20
N PRO A 25 -9.13 -2.44 -13.15
CA PRO A 25 -8.53 -2.01 -11.89
C PRO A 25 -9.40 -0.99 -11.17
N GLU A 26 -9.41 -1.05 -9.85
CA GLU A 26 -10.15 -0.14 -8.98
C GLU A 26 -9.20 0.47 -7.93
N LEU A 27 -9.38 1.77 -7.65
CA LEU A 27 -8.59 2.47 -6.64
C LEU A 27 -9.00 2.08 -5.22
N GLY A 28 -8.11 2.34 -4.27
CA GLY A 28 -8.32 2.03 -2.86
C GLY A 28 -9.63 2.57 -2.30
N PHE A 29 -10.31 1.75 -1.51
CA PHE A 29 -11.67 1.92 -0.98
C PHE A 29 -12.79 1.97 -2.04
N SER A 30 -12.47 1.70 -3.29
CA SER A 30 -13.44 1.62 -4.40
C SER A 30 -13.43 0.26 -5.09
N GLU A 31 -12.78 -0.76 -4.52
CA GLU A 31 -12.59 -2.11 -5.07
C GLU A 31 -13.87 -2.97 -4.98
N HIS A 32 -15.03 -2.38 -5.33
CA HIS A 32 -16.33 -3.04 -5.18
C HIS A 32 -16.48 -4.25 -6.10
N ARG A 33 -16.02 -4.14 -7.36
CA ARG A 33 -16.07 -5.23 -8.33
C ARG A 33 -15.10 -6.33 -7.93
N THR A 34 -13.87 -5.99 -7.59
CA THR A 34 -12.82 -6.92 -7.13
C THR A 34 -13.28 -7.69 -5.89
N ALA A 35 -13.83 -7.00 -4.88
CA ALA A 35 -14.40 -7.61 -3.68
C ALA A 35 -15.58 -8.56 -4.01
N GLY A 36 -16.39 -8.19 -5.00
CA GLY A 36 -17.47 -9.04 -5.51
C GLY A 36 -16.94 -10.35 -6.11
N ILE A 37 -15.96 -10.27 -7.01
CA ILE A 37 -15.29 -11.45 -7.60
C ILE A 37 -14.69 -12.34 -6.54
N VAL A 38 -13.94 -11.76 -5.60
CA VAL A 38 -13.34 -12.49 -4.47
C VAL A 38 -14.42 -13.23 -3.70
N THR A 39 -15.50 -12.54 -3.34
CA THR A 39 -16.63 -13.11 -2.57
C THR A 39 -17.28 -14.28 -3.30
N GLU A 40 -17.54 -14.14 -4.58
CA GLU A 40 -18.15 -15.19 -5.41
C GLU A 40 -17.24 -16.41 -5.52
N LYS A 41 -15.95 -16.19 -5.79
CA LYS A 41 -14.95 -17.26 -5.92
C LYS A 41 -14.73 -18.01 -4.61
N LEU A 42 -14.65 -17.32 -3.47
CA LEU A 42 -14.54 -17.98 -2.17
C LEU A 42 -15.75 -18.90 -1.90
N LYS A 43 -16.97 -18.46 -2.20
CA LYS A 43 -18.18 -19.27 -2.08
C LYS A 43 -18.15 -20.46 -3.06
N GLU A 44 -17.79 -20.25 -4.31
CA GLU A 44 -17.65 -21.31 -5.33
C GLU A 44 -16.64 -22.39 -4.92
N TYR A 45 -15.53 -22.00 -4.29
CA TYR A 45 -14.50 -22.91 -3.82
C TYR A 45 -14.85 -23.68 -2.55
N GLY A 46 -15.96 -23.33 -1.90
CA GLY A 46 -16.43 -23.99 -0.68
C GLY A 46 -15.71 -23.54 0.58
N VAL A 47 -15.36 -22.26 0.65
CA VAL A 47 -14.89 -21.59 1.88
C VAL A 47 -16.04 -21.56 2.88
N ASP A 48 -15.81 -21.90 4.15
CA ASP A 48 -16.86 -22.13 5.14
C ASP A 48 -17.63 -20.86 5.50
N GLU A 49 -16.92 -19.75 5.65
CA GLU A 49 -17.51 -18.45 5.97
C GLU A 49 -16.88 -17.37 5.08
N VAL A 50 -17.70 -16.46 4.58
CA VAL A 50 -17.22 -15.30 3.79
C VAL A 50 -17.88 -14.04 4.32
N HIS A 51 -17.06 -13.11 4.79
CA HIS A 51 -17.45 -11.83 5.36
C HIS A 51 -16.97 -10.70 4.46
N THR A 52 -17.87 -9.75 4.19
CA THR A 52 -17.61 -8.62 3.28
C THR A 52 -17.79 -7.28 3.99
N GLY A 53 -17.32 -6.19 3.37
CA GLY A 53 -17.54 -4.83 3.85
C GLY A 53 -16.63 -4.42 5.00
N ILE A 54 -15.53 -5.14 5.25
CA ILE A 54 -14.56 -4.79 6.29
C ILE A 54 -13.69 -3.65 5.74
N ALA A 55 -13.69 -2.52 6.43
CA ALA A 55 -13.16 -1.25 5.90
C ALA A 55 -13.75 -0.88 4.51
N GLY A 56 -15.04 -1.14 4.32
CA GLY A 56 -15.77 -0.83 3.10
C GLY A 56 -15.73 -1.93 2.05
N THR A 57 -14.59 -2.26 1.48
CA THR A 57 -14.45 -3.24 0.38
C THR A 57 -13.67 -4.50 0.75
N GLY A 58 -13.08 -4.57 1.94
CA GLY A 58 -12.33 -5.74 2.40
C GLY A 58 -13.19 -7.01 2.55
N VAL A 59 -12.58 -8.16 2.26
CA VAL A 59 -13.22 -9.48 2.35
C VAL A 59 -12.38 -10.41 3.21
N VAL A 60 -13.05 -11.17 4.09
CA VAL A 60 -12.42 -12.24 4.90
C VAL A 60 -13.11 -13.56 4.65
N GLY A 61 -12.33 -14.58 4.30
CA GLY A 61 -12.78 -15.97 4.20
C GLY A 61 -12.23 -16.84 5.32
N ILE A 62 -13.02 -17.80 5.81
CA ILE A 62 -12.59 -18.74 6.85
C ILE A 62 -12.68 -20.17 6.32
N ILE A 63 -11.60 -20.94 6.47
CA ILE A 63 -11.58 -22.37 6.18
C ILE A 63 -11.18 -23.12 7.45
N LYS A 64 -12.00 -24.07 7.87
CA LYS A 64 -11.76 -24.90 9.05
C LYS A 64 -11.48 -26.34 8.65
N SER A 65 -10.54 -27.00 9.30
CA SER A 65 -10.25 -28.42 9.09
C SER A 65 -9.74 -29.07 10.38
N GLY A 66 -10.26 -30.27 10.71
CA GLY A 66 -9.90 -30.97 11.94
C GLY A 66 -10.39 -30.26 13.22
N GLU A 67 -9.77 -30.63 14.34
CA GLU A 67 -10.14 -30.14 15.69
C GLU A 67 -9.12 -29.09 16.23
N GLY A 68 -8.11 -28.74 15.45
CA GLY A 68 -7.08 -27.80 15.86
C GLY A 68 -7.61 -26.39 16.01
N SER A 69 -7.08 -25.64 16.97
CA SER A 69 -7.47 -24.25 17.24
C SER A 69 -6.52 -23.22 16.65
N ARG A 70 -5.35 -23.62 16.15
CA ARG A 70 -4.37 -22.70 15.57
C ARG A 70 -4.91 -21.99 14.33
N ARG A 71 -4.68 -20.68 14.25
CA ARG A 71 -5.24 -19.80 13.23
C ARG A 71 -4.11 -19.15 12.42
N VAL A 72 -4.11 -19.35 11.12
CA VAL A 72 -3.13 -18.78 10.19
C VAL A 72 -3.84 -17.82 9.26
N GLY A 73 -3.43 -16.56 9.28
CA GLY A 73 -3.86 -15.54 8.33
C GLY A 73 -3.03 -15.58 7.04
N LEU A 74 -3.70 -15.53 5.90
CA LEU A 74 -3.09 -15.31 4.58
C LEU A 74 -3.65 -14.03 3.99
N ARG A 75 -2.78 -13.08 3.62
CA ARG A 75 -3.16 -11.74 3.17
C ARG A 75 -2.78 -11.47 1.74
N ALA A 76 -3.69 -10.87 1.00
CA ALA A 76 -3.44 -10.19 -0.27
C ALA A 76 -4.13 -8.82 -0.27
N ASP A 77 -3.55 -7.86 -0.96
CA ASP A 77 -4.13 -6.56 -1.27
C ASP A 77 -4.93 -6.61 -2.57
N MET A 78 -5.80 -5.60 -2.80
CA MET A 78 -6.73 -5.62 -3.93
C MET A 78 -6.70 -4.35 -4.80
N ASP A 79 -6.18 -3.24 -4.29
CA ASP A 79 -6.27 -1.92 -4.93
C ASP A 79 -5.27 -1.72 -6.07
N ALA A 80 -5.60 -0.80 -6.96
CA ALA A 80 -4.77 -0.33 -8.05
C ALA A 80 -4.27 1.09 -7.82
N LEU A 81 -3.39 1.57 -8.70
CA LEU A 81 -2.76 2.89 -8.65
C LEU A 81 -3.35 3.84 -9.70
N PRO A 82 -3.37 5.17 -9.42
CA PRO A 82 -3.78 6.21 -10.38
C PRO A 82 -2.68 6.49 -11.39
N ILE A 83 -2.40 5.52 -12.26
CA ILE A 83 -1.33 5.54 -13.27
C ILE A 83 -1.91 5.08 -14.62
N ASP A 84 -1.58 5.77 -15.70
CA ASP A 84 -1.90 5.33 -17.06
C ASP A 84 -1.05 4.11 -17.46
N GLU A 85 -1.69 3.07 -17.93
CA GLU A 85 -0.99 1.88 -18.38
C GLU A 85 -0.49 2.05 -19.83
N LEU A 86 0.82 1.80 -20.03
CA LEU A 86 1.49 1.91 -21.32
C LEU A 86 2.10 0.56 -21.79
N THR A 87 1.65 -0.56 -21.23
CA THR A 87 2.23 -1.89 -21.49
C THR A 87 1.91 -2.46 -22.88
N ASN A 88 0.78 -2.04 -23.48
CA ASN A 88 0.25 -2.58 -24.74
C ASN A 88 -0.03 -4.10 -24.69
N LEU A 89 -0.36 -4.64 -23.53
CA LEU A 89 -0.77 -6.03 -23.37
C LEU A 89 -2.19 -6.26 -23.94
N ASP A 90 -2.49 -7.50 -24.31
CA ASP A 90 -3.84 -7.91 -24.79
C ASP A 90 -4.93 -7.80 -23.69
N TYR A 91 -4.49 -7.65 -22.44
CA TYR A 91 -5.34 -7.45 -21.26
C TYR A 91 -5.04 -6.14 -20.51
N THR A 92 -4.60 -5.12 -21.22
CA THR A 92 -4.39 -3.76 -20.69
C THR A 92 -5.63 -3.22 -19.97
N SER A 93 -5.43 -2.37 -18.97
CA SER A 93 -6.49 -1.68 -18.24
C SER A 93 -7.50 -1.01 -19.19
N LYS A 94 -8.78 -1.18 -18.89
CA LYS A 94 -9.90 -0.50 -19.57
C LYS A 94 -10.33 0.77 -18.86
N THR A 95 -9.71 1.09 -17.73
CA THR A 95 -9.98 2.27 -16.93
C THR A 95 -8.86 3.29 -17.14
N PRO A 96 -9.06 4.35 -17.95
CA PRO A 96 -8.05 5.37 -18.17
C PRO A 96 -7.54 5.96 -16.86
N GLY A 97 -6.23 6.13 -16.73
CA GLY A 97 -5.60 6.67 -15.53
C GLY A 97 -5.54 5.72 -14.34
N VAL A 98 -5.88 4.43 -14.49
CA VAL A 98 -5.82 3.45 -13.40
C VAL A 98 -5.18 2.16 -13.88
N MET A 99 -4.22 1.62 -13.13
CA MET A 99 -3.48 0.41 -13.48
C MET A 99 -3.10 -0.39 -12.24
N HIS A 100 -3.13 -1.72 -12.32
CA HIS A 100 -2.47 -2.60 -11.35
C HIS A 100 -0.93 -2.59 -11.55
N ALA A 101 -0.28 -1.46 -11.23
CA ALA A 101 1.16 -1.30 -11.41
C ALA A 101 1.99 -1.95 -10.29
N CYS A 102 1.38 -2.25 -9.14
CA CYS A 102 2.03 -2.93 -8.01
C CYS A 102 1.81 -4.46 -8.00
N GLY A 103 0.88 -4.99 -8.82
CA GLY A 103 0.65 -6.43 -8.97
C GLY A 103 -0.35 -7.01 -7.98
N HIS A 104 -1.22 -6.21 -7.38
CA HIS A 104 -2.24 -6.66 -6.42
C HIS A 104 -3.31 -7.56 -7.06
N ASP A 105 -3.55 -7.44 -8.36
CA ASP A 105 -4.31 -8.41 -9.18
C ASP A 105 -3.71 -9.82 -9.11
N GLY A 106 -2.38 -9.92 -9.19
CA GLY A 106 -1.63 -11.17 -9.00
C GLY A 106 -1.73 -11.68 -7.57
N HIS A 107 -1.58 -10.80 -6.56
CA HIS A 107 -1.68 -11.18 -5.14
C HIS A 107 -3.08 -11.73 -4.82
N THR A 108 -4.13 -11.02 -5.22
CA THR A 108 -5.54 -11.47 -5.10
C THR A 108 -5.74 -12.82 -5.76
N THR A 109 -5.25 -13.00 -7.00
CA THR A 109 -5.38 -14.26 -7.74
C THR A 109 -4.62 -15.40 -7.06
N MET A 110 -3.42 -15.16 -6.54
CA MET A 110 -2.64 -16.17 -5.81
C MET A 110 -3.35 -16.62 -4.53
N LEU A 111 -3.95 -15.68 -3.78
CA LEU A 111 -4.71 -16.01 -2.57
C LEU A 111 -6.00 -16.76 -2.89
N LEU A 112 -6.69 -16.44 -4.00
CA LEU A 112 -7.83 -17.22 -4.50
C LEU A 112 -7.42 -18.65 -4.90
N GLY A 113 -6.25 -18.81 -5.53
CA GLY A 113 -5.68 -20.14 -5.83
C GLY A 113 -5.41 -20.95 -4.55
N ALA A 114 -4.81 -20.32 -3.55
CA ALA A 114 -4.58 -20.94 -2.24
C ALA A 114 -5.90 -21.32 -1.55
N ALA A 115 -6.89 -20.44 -1.58
CA ALA A 115 -8.24 -20.71 -1.06
C ALA A 115 -8.88 -21.94 -1.70
N LYS A 116 -8.82 -22.02 -3.04
CA LYS A 116 -9.34 -23.17 -3.81
C LYS A 116 -8.65 -24.47 -3.41
N HIS A 117 -7.33 -24.45 -3.27
CA HIS A 117 -6.57 -25.63 -2.85
C HIS A 117 -6.91 -26.06 -1.44
N LEU A 118 -6.87 -25.12 -0.48
CA LEU A 118 -7.10 -25.40 0.93
C LEU A 118 -8.54 -25.83 1.23
N ALA A 119 -9.52 -25.17 0.64
CA ALA A 119 -10.93 -25.54 0.80
C ALA A 119 -11.24 -26.94 0.23
N LYS A 120 -10.59 -27.30 -0.88
CA LYS A 120 -10.81 -28.60 -1.50
C LYS A 120 -10.07 -29.75 -0.81
N THR A 121 -8.85 -29.53 -0.36
CA THR A 121 -8.02 -30.61 0.23
C THR A 121 -8.23 -30.80 1.71
N ARG A 122 -8.52 -29.71 2.44
CA ARG A 122 -8.64 -29.72 3.90
C ARG A 122 -7.47 -30.45 4.60
N ASN A 123 -6.31 -30.49 3.98
CA ASN A 123 -5.13 -31.22 4.47
C ASN A 123 -4.33 -30.38 5.49
N PHE A 124 -5.02 -29.97 6.55
CA PHE A 124 -4.44 -29.26 7.69
C PHE A 124 -5.32 -29.47 8.94
N ASN A 125 -4.82 -29.06 10.10
CA ASN A 125 -5.56 -29.17 11.36
C ASN A 125 -5.56 -27.80 12.06
N GLY A 126 -6.64 -27.04 11.89
CA GLY A 126 -6.78 -25.69 12.40
C GLY A 126 -7.69 -24.82 11.54
N ILE A 127 -7.42 -23.52 11.52
CA ILE A 127 -8.24 -22.50 10.84
C ILE A 127 -7.34 -21.66 9.95
N VAL A 128 -7.73 -21.48 8.70
CA VAL A 128 -7.11 -20.50 7.79
C VAL A 128 -8.03 -19.31 7.64
N VAL A 129 -7.49 -18.12 7.85
CA VAL A 129 -8.15 -16.82 7.66
C VAL A 129 -7.60 -16.18 6.42
N LEU A 130 -8.40 -16.07 5.36
CA LEU A 130 -8.06 -15.44 4.10
C LEU A 130 -8.43 -13.97 4.18
N ILE A 131 -7.46 -13.07 4.07
CA ILE A 131 -7.66 -11.63 4.24
C ILE A 131 -7.39 -10.94 2.90
N PHE A 132 -8.42 -10.42 2.27
CA PHE A 132 -8.32 -9.58 1.08
C PHE A 132 -8.45 -8.13 1.50
N GLN A 133 -7.31 -7.44 1.54
CA GLN A 133 -7.19 -6.10 2.10
C GLN A 133 -7.44 -5.04 1.02
N PRO A 134 -8.28 -4.03 1.27
CA PRO A 134 -8.42 -2.86 0.40
C PRO A 134 -7.31 -1.84 0.66
N ALA A 135 -7.15 -0.88 -0.26
CA ALA A 135 -6.49 0.41 -0.05
C ALA A 135 -5.09 0.32 0.59
N GLU A 136 -4.22 -0.54 0.07
CA GLU A 136 -2.84 -0.66 0.54
C GLU A 136 -2.03 0.59 0.18
N GLU A 137 -2.24 1.16 -1.02
CA GLU A 137 -1.47 2.24 -1.64
C GLU A 137 -1.72 3.61 -0.98
N GLY A 138 -1.23 3.74 0.26
CA GLY A 138 -1.19 5.01 1.00
C GLY A 138 -2.48 5.45 1.68
N LEU A 139 -3.62 4.79 1.45
CA LEU A 139 -4.91 5.16 2.05
C LEU A 139 -5.19 4.49 3.40
N GLY A 140 -4.36 3.51 3.80
CA GLY A 140 -4.42 2.90 5.13
C GLY A 140 -5.50 1.85 5.30
N GLY A 141 -5.79 1.04 4.27
CA GLY A 141 -6.80 0.00 4.32
C GLY A 141 -6.59 -1.04 5.43
N ALA A 142 -5.34 -1.43 5.70
CA ALA A 142 -5.04 -2.30 6.84
C ALA A 142 -5.46 -1.65 8.18
N ARG A 143 -5.18 -0.34 8.35
CA ARG A 143 -5.63 0.40 9.54
C ARG A 143 -7.16 0.46 9.63
N GLY A 144 -7.83 0.64 8.48
CA GLY A 144 -9.29 0.60 8.40
C GLY A 144 -9.83 -0.76 8.83
N MET A 145 -9.25 -1.87 8.33
CA MET A 145 -9.67 -3.22 8.72
C MET A 145 -9.44 -3.50 10.23
N LEU A 146 -8.33 -3.01 10.80
CA LEU A 146 -8.07 -3.10 12.23
C LEU A 146 -9.10 -2.32 13.05
N ALA A 147 -9.44 -1.10 12.62
CA ALA A 147 -10.46 -0.27 13.28
C ALA A 147 -11.85 -0.92 13.22
N ASP A 148 -12.16 -1.70 12.17
CA ASP A 148 -13.40 -2.50 12.05
C ASP A 148 -13.34 -3.81 12.83
N GLY A 149 -12.32 -4.02 13.66
CA GLY A 149 -12.19 -5.19 14.52
C GLY A 149 -11.76 -6.46 13.80
N LEU A 150 -10.84 -6.36 12.82
CA LEU A 150 -10.37 -7.51 12.04
C LEU A 150 -9.93 -8.67 12.93
N PHE A 151 -9.07 -8.42 13.91
CA PHE A 151 -8.53 -9.50 14.74
C PHE A 151 -9.37 -9.85 15.96
N GLU A 152 -10.28 -8.98 16.37
CA GLU A 152 -11.31 -9.27 17.36
C GLU A 152 -12.35 -10.25 16.80
N ARG A 153 -12.69 -10.09 15.52
CA ARG A 153 -13.66 -10.95 14.81
C ARG A 153 -13.01 -12.19 14.21
N PHE A 154 -11.82 -12.06 13.69
CA PHE A 154 -11.07 -13.11 12.96
C PHE A 154 -9.65 -13.24 13.51
N PRO A 155 -9.48 -13.67 14.78
CA PRO A 155 -8.16 -13.74 15.39
C PRO A 155 -7.21 -14.66 14.62
N CYS A 156 -5.94 -14.27 14.53
CA CYS A 156 -4.86 -15.03 13.92
C CYS A 156 -3.70 -15.17 14.91
N ASP A 157 -3.08 -16.35 14.98
CA ASP A 157 -1.85 -16.56 15.76
C ASP A 157 -0.62 -16.06 14.98
N GLU A 158 -0.71 -16.10 13.66
CA GLU A 158 0.31 -15.61 12.75
C GLU A 158 -0.32 -15.24 11.40
N ILE A 159 0.32 -14.31 10.67
CA ILE A 159 -0.13 -13.83 9.36
C ILE A 159 1.02 -13.88 8.37
N TYR A 160 0.72 -14.31 7.16
CA TYR A 160 1.62 -14.32 6.02
C TYR A 160 1.05 -13.50 4.87
N GLY A 161 1.90 -12.65 4.29
CA GLY A 161 1.65 -11.95 3.04
C GLY A 161 2.81 -12.18 2.09
N MET A 162 2.54 -12.17 0.80
CA MET A 162 3.55 -12.28 -0.23
C MET A 162 3.38 -11.13 -1.22
N HIS A 163 4.50 -10.52 -1.61
CA HIS A 163 4.53 -9.49 -2.64
C HIS A 163 5.34 -10.00 -3.84
N ASN A 164 4.87 -9.74 -5.05
CA ASN A 164 5.63 -10.00 -6.26
C ASN A 164 6.87 -9.09 -6.33
N SER A 165 7.90 -9.54 -7.03
CA SER A 165 9.10 -8.75 -7.26
C SER A 165 9.45 -8.78 -8.75
N PRO A 166 9.35 -7.66 -9.48
CA PRO A 166 9.65 -7.62 -10.91
C PRO A 166 11.13 -7.90 -11.22
N ASN A 167 12.01 -7.66 -10.24
CA ASN A 167 13.46 -7.88 -10.37
C ASN A 167 13.90 -9.27 -9.83
N GLY A 168 12.95 -10.05 -9.32
CA GLY A 168 13.22 -11.40 -8.79
C GLY A 168 13.31 -12.44 -9.89
N GLN A 169 14.03 -13.55 -9.63
CA GLN A 169 13.99 -14.70 -10.53
C GLN A 169 12.64 -15.43 -10.38
N PRO A 170 11.94 -15.74 -11.48
CA PRO A 170 10.68 -16.48 -11.41
C PRO A 170 10.81 -17.79 -10.62
N GLY A 171 9.84 -18.05 -9.75
CA GLY A 171 9.81 -19.26 -8.91
C GLY A 171 10.71 -19.22 -7.67
N LYS A 172 11.40 -18.12 -7.41
CA LYS A 172 12.10 -17.91 -6.13
C LYS A 172 11.21 -17.14 -5.16
N VAL A 173 11.22 -17.60 -3.90
CA VAL A 173 10.64 -16.88 -2.76
C VAL A 173 11.79 -16.40 -1.88
N SER A 174 11.76 -15.15 -1.49
CA SER A 174 12.76 -14.54 -0.60
C SER A 174 12.07 -14.06 0.68
N ILE A 175 12.72 -14.28 1.81
CA ILE A 175 12.30 -13.76 3.12
C ILE A 175 13.47 -12.97 3.71
N CYS A 176 13.20 -11.76 4.17
CA CYS A 176 14.16 -10.96 4.91
C CYS A 176 14.08 -11.31 6.40
N LYS A 177 15.22 -11.59 7.03
CA LYS A 177 15.29 -11.73 8.48
C LYS A 177 15.36 -10.34 9.11
N GLY A 178 14.37 -9.98 9.87
CA GLY A 178 14.23 -8.64 10.46
C GLY A 178 13.36 -7.73 9.61
N THR A 179 13.67 -6.45 9.57
CA THR A 179 12.87 -5.45 8.84
C THR A 179 12.96 -5.67 7.34
N ALA A 180 11.83 -5.93 6.71
CA ALA A 180 11.72 -6.20 5.27
C ALA A 180 11.33 -4.97 4.45
N MET A 181 10.50 -4.07 5.02
CA MET A 181 9.99 -2.87 4.36
C MET A 181 10.08 -1.69 5.31
N ALA A 182 10.35 -0.50 4.75
CA ALA A 182 10.33 0.74 5.51
C ALA A 182 8.89 1.19 5.78
N GLY A 183 8.66 1.76 6.96
CA GLY A 183 7.49 2.57 7.22
C GLY A 183 7.49 3.83 6.37
N ALA A 184 6.31 4.39 6.12
CA ALA A 184 6.12 5.62 5.35
C ALA A 184 5.33 6.64 6.16
N ALA A 185 5.79 7.89 6.15
CA ALA A 185 5.02 9.06 6.56
C ALA A 185 5.04 10.09 5.43
N PHE A 186 3.95 10.83 5.30
CA PHE A 186 3.81 11.91 4.33
C PHE A 186 3.58 13.23 5.06
N PHE A 187 4.06 14.33 4.49
CA PHE A 187 3.87 15.64 5.08
C PHE A 187 3.62 16.71 4.03
N ASP A 188 2.85 17.70 4.41
CA ASP A 188 2.62 18.95 3.68
C ASP A 188 3.05 20.12 4.55
N ILE A 189 3.74 21.09 3.94
CA ILE A 189 4.18 22.32 4.59
C ILE A 189 3.67 23.50 3.78
N THR A 190 2.98 24.41 4.45
CA THR A 190 2.58 25.71 3.88
C THR A 190 3.33 26.82 4.57
N VAL A 191 4.07 27.62 3.80
CA VAL A 191 4.76 28.80 4.28
C VAL A 191 3.90 30.01 3.97
N GLN A 192 3.37 30.66 5.01
CA GLN A 192 2.64 31.90 4.89
C GLN A 192 3.59 33.08 5.03
N GLY A 193 3.79 33.77 3.94
CA GLY A 193 4.61 34.97 3.86
C GLY A 193 3.78 36.25 3.75
N LYS A 194 4.36 37.25 3.11
CA LYS A 194 3.72 38.49 2.70
C LYS A 194 4.29 38.89 1.34
N GLY A 195 3.45 38.96 0.34
CA GLY A 195 3.82 39.38 -1.01
C GLY A 195 4.15 40.86 -1.14
N SER A 196 4.82 41.21 -2.24
CA SER A 196 5.10 42.59 -2.63
C SER A 196 5.43 42.67 -4.12
N HIS A 197 5.63 43.88 -4.61
CA HIS A 197 6.29 44.08 -5.91
C HIS A 197 7.75 43.59 -5.83
N ALA A 198 8.21 42.76 -6.76
CA ALA A 198 9.53 42.15 -6.73
C ALA A 198 10.70 43.14 -6.67
N ALA A 199 10.52 44.37 -7.16
CA ALA A 199 11.52 45.45 -7.01
C ALA A 199 11.53 46.09 -5.60
N MET A 200 10.62 45.67 -4.71
CA MET A 200 10.51 46.17 -3.32
C MET A 200 10.53 45.03 -2.30
N PRO A 201 11.53 44.14 -2.32
CA PRO A 201 11.56 42.94 -1.46
C PRO A 201 11.61 43.26 0.04
N HIS A 202 12.10 44.47 0.40
CA HIS A 202 12.11 44.94 1.79
C HIS A 202 10.71 45.16 2.40
N GLN A 203 9.65 45.11 1.59
CA GLN A 203 8.25 45.22 2.05
C GLN A 203 7.61 43.84 2.19
N SER A 204 8.29 42.78 1.75
CA SER A 204 7.79 41.39 1.79
C SER A 204 8.32 40.61 3.00
N ARG A 205 7.71 39.45 3.21
CA ARG A 205 8.31 38.28 3.85
C ARG A 205 8.23 37.17 2.82
N ASP A 206 9.33 36.96 2.09
CA ASP A 206 9.32 36.14 0.90
C ASP A 206 9.20 34.64 1.24
N PRO A 207 8.04 34.00 0.99
CA PRO A 207 7.84 32.61 1.33
C PRO A 207 8.63 31.66 0.44
N LEU A 208 9.03 32.09 -0.76
CA LEU A 208 9.82 31.28 -1.66
C LEU A 208 11.27 31.11 -1.15
N ILE A 209 11.87 32.18 -0.63
CA ILE A 209 13.19 32.11 0.01
C ILE A 209 13.13 31.25 1.27
N ILE A 210 12.11 31.45 2.12
CA ILE A 210 11.92 30.64 3.34
C ILE A 210 11.75 29.16 2.99
N ALA A 211 10.92 28.82 2.01
CA ALA A 211 10.73 27.44 1.58
C ALA A 211 12.04 26.83 1.03
N SER A 212 12.82 27.60 0.26
CA SER A 212 14.11 27.16 -0.26
C SER A 212 15.10 26.83 0.86
N ASP A 213 15.17 27.65 1.90
CA ASP A 213 16.03 27.42 3.07
C ASP A 213 15.55 26.19 3.86
N LEU A 214 14.26 26.01 4.02
CA LEU A 214 13.69 24.82 4.68
C LEU A 214 14.07 23.51 3.98
N VAL A 215 14.10 23.49 2.64
CA VAL A 215 14.54 22.30 1.88
C VAL A 215 15.94 21.86 2.31
N GLY A 216 16.88 22.79 2.43
CA GLY A 216 18.26 22.53 2.88
C GLY A 216 18.33 22.15 4.36
N SER A 217 17.64 22.91 5.21
CA SER A 217 17.65 22.72 6.66
C SER A 217 17.08 21.37 7.06
N MET A 218 15.98 20.93 6.47
CA MET A 218 15.37 19.63 6.76
C MET A 218 16.29 18.44 6.46
N GLN A 219 17.20 18.56 5.48
CA GLN A 219 18.19 17.50 5.24
C GLN A 219 19.18 17.32 6.41
N THR A 220 19.37 18.36 7.22
CA THR A 220 20.25 18.28 8.39
C THR A 220 19.66 17.43 9.52
N ILE A 221 18.34 17.25 9.58
CA ILE A 221 17.68 16.37 10.52
C ILE A 221 18.29 14.97 10.42
N LEU A 222 18.36 14.42 9.21
CA LEU A 222 18.91 13.08 8.99
C LEU A 222 20.41 13.02 9.26
N SER A 223 21.16 13.99 8.72
CA SER A 223 22.63 13.94 8.76
C SER A 223 23.24 14.32 10.11
N ARG A 224 22.48 14.98 11.00
CA ARG A 224 22.98 15.49 12.29
C ARG A 224 22.29 14.93 13.52
N ASN A 225 21.09 14.37 13.40
CA ASN A 225 20.28 13.98 14.56
C ASN A 225 19.90 12.48 14.56
N VAL A 226 19.82 11.83 13.40
CA VAL A 226 19.57 10.39 13.33
C VAL A 226 20.86 9.63 13.66
N PRO A 227 20.83 8.63 14.57
CA PRO A 227 22.00 7.82 14.87
C PRO A 227 22.56 7.13 13.62
N PRO A 228 23.88 7.04 13.45
CA PRO A 228 24.50 6.56 12.22
C PRO A 228 24.22 5.09 11.87
N LEU A 229 23.73 4.31 12.84
CA LEU A 229 23.30 2.91 12.62
C LEU A 229 21.81 2.79 12.26
N ASP A 230 21.08 3.88 12.32
CA ASP A 230 19.66 3.92 11.98
C ASP A 230 19.46 4.48 10.58
N THR A 231 18.48 3.92 9.88
CA THR A 231 18.17 4.34 8.51
C THR A 231 16.89 5.17 8.49
N CYS A 232 17.00 6.36 7.91
CA CYS A 232 15.87 7.23 7.62
C CYS A 232 16.11 7.96 6.30
N VAL A 233 15.05 8.17 5.55
CA VAL A 233 15.06 9.00 4.34
C VAL A 233 14.00 10.07 4.51
N LEU A 234 14.35 11.34 4.27
CA LEU A 234 13.42 12.46 4.17
C LEU A 234 13.60 13.07 2.80
N SER A 235 12.55 13.06 1.99
CA SER A 235 12.56 13.63 0.65
C SER A 235 11.46 14.67 0.52
N ILE A 236 11.84 15.89 0.13
CA ILE A 236 10.88 16.88 -0.34
C ILE A 236 10.70 16.63 -1.83
N THR A 237 9.48 16.31 -2.25
CA THR A 237 9.16 15.86 -3.61
C THR A 237 8.38 16.89 -4.40
N GLN A 238 7.86 17.91 -3.73
CA GLN A 238 7.10 19.00 -4.36
C GLN A 238 7.46 20.32 -3.71
N ILE A 239 7.56 21.37 -4.53
CA ILE A 239 7.65 22.77 -4.09
C ILE A 239 6.92 23.65 -5.11
N HIS A 240 6.00 24.48 -4.66
CA HIS A 240 5.19 25.36 -5.51
C HIS A 240 5.09 26.76 -4.90
N SER A 241 5.34 27.80 -5.72
CA SER A 241 5.19 29.19 -5.30
C SER A 241 5.20 30.11 -6.52
N GLY A 242 4.47 31.21 -6.44
CA GLY A 242 4.47 32.30 -7.42
C GLY A 242 3.78 31.97 -8.75
N SER A 243 3.42 32.99 -9.50
CA SER A 243 2.80 32.89 -10.83
C SER A 243 3.21 34.02 -11.80
N ALA A 244 3.89 35.06 -11.31
CA ALA A 244 4.28 36.22 -12.12
C ALA A 244 5.72 36.65 -11.85
N TYR A 245 6.41 37.13 -12.88
CA TYR A 245 7.86 37.48 -12.82
C TYR A 245 8.18 38.65 -11.88
N ASN A 246 7.23 39.56 -11.67
CA ASN A 246 7.43 40.80 -10.94
C ASN A 246 6.66 40.87 -9.62
N VAL A 247 6.18 39.73 -9.09
CA VAL A 247 5.42 39.64 -7.85
C VAL A 247 6.08 38.62 -6.92
N VAL A 248 6.41 39.05 -5.70
CA VAL A 248 6.72 38.13 -4.60
C VAL A 248 5.39 37.56 -4.09
N PRO A 249 5.22 36.23 -4.06
CA PRO A 249 3.95 35.60 -3.66
C PRO A 249 3.66 35.74 -2.16
N ASP A 250 2.42 35.49 -1.77
CA ASP A 250 2.01 35.44 -0.35
C ASP A 250 2.28 34.08 0.30
N THR A 251 2.37 33.02 -0.52
CA THR A 251 2.50 31.63 -0.01
C THR A 251 3.47 30.81 -0.84
N ALA A 252 4.08 29.82 -0.17
CA ALA A 252 4.75 28.68 -0.82
C ALA A 252 4.25 27.38 -0.16
N SER A 253 4.19 26.31 -0.92
CA SER A 253 3.85 24.99 -0.42
C SER A 253 4.92 23.97 -0.79
N MET A 254 5.13 23.01 0.11
CA MET A 254 6.03 21.87 -0.10
C MET A 254 5.33 20.60 0.36
N ALA A 255 5.64 19.47 -0.26
CA ALA A 255 5.22 18.17 0.22
C ALA A 255 6.36 17.16 0.10
N GLY A 256 6.29 16.11 0.91
CA GLY A 256 7.33 15.12 0.93
C GLY A 256 6.98 13.85 1.68
N THR A 257 8.01 13.02 1.86
CA THR A 257 7.84 11.73 2.51
C THR A 257 9.03 11.41 3.39
N ILE A 258 8.76 10.68 4.48
CA ILE A 258 9.77 10.07 5.35
C ILE A 258 9.67 8.55 5.18
N ARG A 259 10.83 7.87 5.11
CA ARG A 259 10.94 6.41 5.15
C ARG A 259 11.82 6.02 6.32
N TYR A 260 11.37 5.05 7.12
CA TYR A 260 12.03 4.67 8.36
C TYR A 260 11.84 3.18 8.67
N PHE A 261 12.71 2.63 9.53
CA PHE A 261 12.58 1.27 10.04
C PHE A 261 12.21 1.22 11.53
N LYS A 262 12.41 2.31 12.25
CA LYS A 262 12.08 2.45 13.66
C LYS A 262 11.15 3.65 13.87
N GLN A 263 10.11 3.47 14.66
CA GLN A 263 9.13 4.52 14.91
C GLN A 263 9.74 5.74 15.62
N ASP A 264 10.63 5.52 16.59
CA ASP A 264 11.33 6.59 17.30
C ASP A 264 12.17 7.50 16.37
N VAL A 265 12.69 6.95 15.27
CA VAL A 265 13.40 7.74 14.26
C VAL A 265 12.43 8.59 13.42
N CYS A 266 11.24 8.07 13.14
CA CYS A 266 10.19 8.84 12.49
C CYS A 266 9.71 9.99 13.39
N ASP A 267 9.44 9.68 14.66
CA ASP A 267 8.97 10.65 15.64
C ASP A 267 10.01 11.77 15.86
N LEU A 268 11.29 11.43 15.91
CA LEU A 268 12.39 12.41 15.94
C LEU A 268 12.41 13.31 14.70
N ALA A 269 12.24 12.73 13.52
CA ALA A 269 12.23 13.50 12.27
C ALA A 269 11.01 14.44 12.20
N GLU A 270 9.85 14.00 12.67
CA GLU A 270 8.65 14.82 12.79
C GLU A 270 8.87 15.97 13.80
N GLU A 271 9.31 15.68 15.02
CA GLU A 271 9.57 16.69 16.05
C GLU A 271 10.54 17.77 15.57
N LEU A 272 11.68 17.37 15.00
CA LEU A 272 12.69 18.31 14.54
C LEU A 272 12.25 19.11 13.31
N SER A 273 11.41 18.55 12.45
CA SER A 273 10.84 19.31 11.31
C SER A 273 9.96 20.46 11.77
N LEU A 274 9.21 20.28 12.86
CA LEU A 274 8.34 21.32 13.44
C LEU A 274 9.13 22.46 14.13
N ILE A 275 10.35 22.21 14.59
CA ILE A 275 11.21 23.23 15.22
C ILE A 275 11.62 24.29 14.20
N HIS A 276 11.78 23.93 12.93
CA HIS A 276 12.19 24.85 11.86
C HIS A 276 11.02 25.65 11.28
N ILE A 277 9.81 25.31 11.64
CA ILE A 277 8.58 25.94 11.20
C ILE A 277 8.08 26.94 12.23
#